data_970eff697583617bee1fc2c05be0242c
#
_entry.id   970eff697583617bee1fc2c05be0242c
#
_cell.length_a   1.000
_cell.length_b   1.000
_cell.length_c   1.000
_cell.angle_alpha   90.00
_cell.angle_beta   90.00
_cell.angle_gamma   90.00
#
_symmetry.space_group_name_H-M   'P 1'
#
loop_
_entity.id
_entity.type
_entity.pdbx_description
1 polymer ?
#
loop_
_entity_poly.entity_id
_entity_poly.type
_entity_poly.pdbx_seq_one_letter_code
_entity_poly.pdbx_strand_id
1 'polypeptide(L)'
;MRIPSIFRRRRDPGSQRGTTLVELVSVAAVLIALASLTIPVANTMVKRQKEVELRQALRQIREALDRFQFDTQRYPGIRSQYLNRVNEEGYPEELEWLVEGVDIGDAAGTRIKYLRRLPRDPITGVAEWGTRSSRDRPDSLFSDGINIFDVYSLSDKVGLDERPYAEW
;
A
#
# COMPACT_ATOMS: atom_id res chain seq x y z
N MET A 1 40.68 -0.02 -83.09
CA MET A 1 39.87 -0.79 -82.19
C MET A 1 40.36 -0.54 -80.77
N ARG A 2 39.66 0.32 -79.99
CA ARG A 2 40.07 0.77 -78.65
C ARG A 2 39.31 -0.03 -77.59
N ILE A 3 40.05 -0.66 -76.71
CA ILE A 3 39.49 -1.43 -75.56
C ILE A 3 39.33 -0.47 -74.40
N PRO A 4 38.12 -0.39 -73.73
CA PRO A 4 37.90 0.47 -72.57
C PRO A 4 38.57 -0.13 -71.35
N SER A 5 39.29 0.66 -70.58
CA SER A 5 39.86 0.33 -69.29
C SER A 5 38.77 0.22 -68.21
N ILE A 6 38.73 -0.98 -67.65
CA ILE A 6 37.83 -1.28 -66.52
C ILE A 6 38.41 -0.58 -65.28
N PHE A 7 37.73 0.46 -64.81
CA PHE A 7 38.02 1.16 -63.55
C PHE A 7 37.69 0.21 -62.38
N ARG A 8 38.75 -0.41 -61.84
CA ARG A 8 38.64 -1.27 -60.62
C ARG A 8 38.53 -0.34 -59.41
N ARG A 9 37.30 -0.15 -58.93
CA ARG A 9 36.99 0.60 -57.68
C ARG A 9 37.65 -0.12 -56.52
N ARG A 10 38.77 0.45 -56.02
CA ARG A 10 39.38 0.03 -54.76
C ARG A 10 38.36 0.18 -53.64
N ARG A 11 37.92 -0.92 -53.04
CA ARG A 11 37.23 -0.89 -51.76
C ARG A 11 38.29 -0.53 -50.73
N ASP A 12 38.16 0.67 -50.15
CA ASP A 12 38.91 1.02 -48.96
C ASP A 12 38.53 0.03 -47.85
N PRO A 13 39.49 -0.67 -47.23
CA PRO A 13 39.24 -1.44 -46.04
C PRO A 13 38.85 -0.44 -44.96
N GLY A 14 37.58 -0.41 -44.62
CA GLY A 14 37.07 0.44 -43.56
C GLY A 14 37.98 0.34 -42.34
N SER A 15 38.52 1.47 -41.95
CA SER A 15 39.37 1.65 -40.77
C SER A 15 38.65 1.03 -39.57
N GLN A 16 38.99 -0.21 -39.22
CA GLN A 16 38.61 -0.79 -37.94
C GLN A 16 39.42 -0.05 -36.88
N ARG A 17 38.86 1.05 -36.38
CA ARG A 17 39.39 1.74 -35.21
C ARG A 17 39.12 0.83 -34.00
N GLY A 18 40.16 0.14 -33.55
CA GLY A 18 40.10 -0.60 -32.30
C GLY A 18 39.88 0.36 -31.14
N THR A 19 38.92 0.05 -30.28
CA THR A 19 38.66 0.80 -29.05
C THR A 19 39.91 0.76 -28.19
N THR A 20 40.41 1.91 -27.74
CA THR A 20 41.57 1.95 -26.84
C THR A 20 41.15 1.49 -25.45
N LEU A 21 42.12 0.92 -24.70
CA LEU A 21 41.84 0.48 -23.32
C LEU A 21 41.30 1.64 -22.45
N VAL A 22 41.84 2.84 -22.69
CA VAL A 22 41.37 4.06 -21.99
C VAL A 22 39.90 4.40 -22.33
N GLU A 23 39.52 4.26 -23.58
CA GLU A 23 38.13 4.50 -24.01
C GLU A 23 37.19 3.48 -23.39
N LEU A 24 37.57 2.18 -23.36
CA LEU A 24 36.79 1.13 -22.72
C LEU A 24 36.61 1.39 -21.22
N VAL A 25 37.67 1.78 -20.51
CA VAL A 25 37.64 2.10 -19.08
C VAL A 25 36.77 3.34 -18.82
N SER A 26 36.89 4.37 -19.70
CA SER A 26 36.07 5.58 -19.58
C SER A 26 34.58 5.29 -19.74
N VAL A 27 34.22 4.49 -20.75
CA VAL A 27 32.82 4.08 -20.96
C VAL A 27 32.30 3.23 -19.78
N ALA A 28 33.13 2.27 -19.31
CA ALA A 28 32.75 1.46 -18.15
C ALA A 28 32.53 2.31 -16.88
N ALA A 29 33.39 3.31 -16.63
CA ALA A 29 33.25 4.21 -15.50
C ALA A 29 31.95 5.02 -15.58
N VAL A 30 31.58 5.54 -16.75
CA VAL A 30 30.30 6.25 -16.95
C VAL A 30 29.11 5.33 -16.73
N LEU A 31 29.15 4.10 -17.26
CA LEU A 31 28.06 3.12 -17.08
C LEU A 31 27.88 2.75 -15.61
N ILE A 32 28.97 2.55 -14.86
CA ILE A 32 28.91 2.27 -13.41
C ILE A 32 28.31 3.48 -12.66
N ALA A 33 28.72 4.69 -12.99
CA ALA A 33 28.18 5.90 -12.39
C ALA A 33 26.67 6.03 -12.65
N LEU A 34 26.20 5.78 -13.86
CA LEU A 34 24.76 5.79 -14.20
C LEU A 34 24.01 4.65 -13.51
N ALA A 35 24.57 3.45 -13.46
CA ALA A 35 23.95 2.31 -12.80
C ALA A 35 23.78 2.53 -11.29
N SER A 36 24.71 3.21 -10.63
CA SER A 36 24.65 3.48 -9.19
C SER A 36 23.46 4.35 -8.78
N LEU A 37 22.95 5.19 -9.66
CA LEU A 37 21.77 6.04 -9.40
C LEU A 37 20.43 5.29 -9.51
N THR A 38 20.42 4.14 -10.17
CA THR A 38 19.17 3.42 -10.47
C THR A 38 18.57 2.76 -9.22
N ILE A 39 19.41 2.23 -8.34
CA ILE A 39 18.96 1.49 -7.13
C ILE A 39 18.19 2.38 -6.16
N PRO A 40 18.66 3.58 -5.75
CA PRO A 40 17.93 4.42 -4.79
C PRO A 40 16.59 4.91 -5.36
N VAL A 41 16.52 5.17 -6.67
CA VAL A 41 15.27 5.59 -7.32
C VAL A 41 14.23 4.47 -7.30
N ALA A 42 14.63 3.23 -7.64
CA ALA A 42 13.74 2.08 -7.62
C ALA A 42 13.17 1.81 -6.20
N ASN A 43 14.01 1.88 -5.16
CA ASN A 43 13.58 1.70 -3.77
C ASN A 43 12.55 2.76 -3.34
N THR A 44 12.74 4.01 -3.73
CA THR A 44 11.79 5.09 -3.43
C THR A 44 10.45 4.89 -4.14
N MET A 45 10.46 4.40 -5.39
CA MET A 45 9.23 4.09 -6.13
C MET A 45 8.44 2.97 -5.47
N VAL A 46 9.10 1.88 -5.08
CA VAL A 46 8.48 0.75 -4.36
C VAL A 46 7.89 1.22 -3.03
N LYS A 47 8.62 2.06 -2.27
CA LYS A 47 8.13 2.61 -1.01
C LYS A 47 6.89 3.47 -1.23
N ARG A 48 6.90 4.37 -2.22
CA ARG A 48 5.75 5.20 -2.59
C ARG A 48 4.53 4.37 -2.96
N GLN A 49 4.71 3.29 -3.74
CA GLN A 49 3.61 2.40 -4.10
C GLN A 49 2.98 1.76 -2.86
N LYS A 50 3.79 1.21 -1.96
CA LYS A 50 3.31 0.64 -0.69
C LYS A 50 2.57 1.66 0.17
N GLU A 51 3.02 2.89 0.20
CA GLU A 51 2.34 3.97 0.93
C GLU A 51 0.96 4.29 0.34
N VAL A 52 0.83 4.30 -0.98
CA VAL A 52 -0.48 4.47 -1.65
C VAL A 52 -1.41 3.31 -1.31
N GLU A 53 -0.91 2.08 -1.37
CA GLU A 53 -1.67 0.88 -1.01
C GLU A 53 -2.09 0.90 0.48
N LEU A 54 -1.19 1.35 1.38
CA LEU A 54 -1.51 1.49 2.81
C LEU A 54 -2.66 2.48 3.03
N ARG A 55 -2.58 3.68 2.43
CA ARG A 55 -3.65 4.68 2.52
C ARG A 55 -4.98 4.17 1.97
N GLN A 56 -4.93 3.37 0.91
CA GLN A 56 -6.13 2.76 0.35
C GLN A 56 -6.71 1.71 1.29
N ALA A 57 -5.88 0.86 1.91
CA ALA A 57 -6.31 -0.14 2.88
C ALA A 57 -6.94 0.51 4.12
N LEU A 58 -6.28 1.53 4.70
CA LEU A 58 -6.80 2.30 5.83
C LEU A 58 -8.15 2.94 5.50
N ARG A 59 -8.26 3.60 4.35
CA ARG A 59 -9.53 4.19 3.89
C ARG A 59 -10.63 3.16 3.76
N GLN A 60 -10.33 2.00 3.17
CA GLN A 60 -11.30 0.93 3.00
C GLN A 60 -11.84 0.41 4.34
N ILE A 61 -10.97 0.25 5.35
CA ILE A 61 -11.40 -0.20 6.69
C ILE A 61 -12.21 0.91 7.37
N ARG A 62 -11.74 2.15 7.35
CA ARG A 62 -12.44 3.31 7.94
C ARG A 62 -13.83 3.49 7.35
N GLU A 63 -13.98 3.41 6.03
CA GLU A 63 -15.30 3.46 5.38
C GLU A 63 -16.21 2.30 5.80
N ALA A 64 -15.66 1.12 6.07
CA ALA A 64 -16.43 -0.02 6.55
C ALA A 64 -16.88 0.17 8.01
N LEU A 65 -16.02 0.74 8.86
CA LEU A 65 -16.33 1.12 10.24
C LEU A 65 -17.46 2.16 10.29
N ASP A 66 -17.38 3.19 9.47
CA ASP A 66 -18.41 4.24 9.38
C ASP A 66 -19.76 3.70 8.89
N ARG A 67 -19.75 2.79 7.91
CA ARG A 67 -20.98 2.12 7.45
C ARG A 67 -21.58 1.23 8.52
N PHE A 68 -20.76 0.49 9.26
CA PHE A 68 -21.22 -0.31 10.40
C PHE A 68 -21.88 0.58 11.44
N GLN A 69 -21.24 1.67 11.84
CA GLN A 69 -21.79 2.62 12.81
C GLN A 69 -23.11 3.23 12.34
N PHE A 70 -23.22 3.59 11.06
CA PHE A 70 -24.48 4.07 10.48
C PHE A 70 -25.59 3.02 10.57
N ASP A 71 -25.28 1.75 10.26
CA ASP A 71 -26.25 0.66 10.30
C ASP A 71 -26.67 0.29 11.72
N THR A 72 -25.82 0.46 12.75
CA THR A 72 -26.21 0.28 14.15
C THR A 72 -27.24 1.30 14.61
N GLN A 73 -27.27 2.48 14.04
CA GLN A 73 -28.30 3.48 14.28
C GLN A 73 -29.63 3.14 13.57
N ARG A 74 -29.53 2.52 12.39
CA ARG A 74 -30.66 2.17 11.54
C ARG A 74 -31.35 0.88 11.97
N TYR A 75 -30.57 -0.10 12.42
CA TYR A 75 -31.05 -1.45 12.79
C TYR A 75 -30.78 -1.75 14.25
N PRO A 76 -31.82 -1.57 15.14
CA PRO A 76 -31.64 -1.83 16.57
C PRO A 76 -31.17 -3.25 16.90
N GLY A 77 -31.44 -4.24 16.02
CA GLY A 77 -31.01 -5.62 16.17
C GLY A 77 -29.49 -5.75 16.20
N ILE A 78 -28.75 -4.98 15.40
CA ILE A 78 -27.27 -4.97 15.42
C ILE A 78 -26.81 -4.52 16.81
N ARG A 79 -27.34 -3.39 17.30
CA ARG A 79 -26.95 -2.83 18.58
C ARG A 79 -27.21 -3.81 19.75
N SER A 80 -28.35 -4.47 19.76
CA SER A 80 -28.72 -5.37 20.85
C SER A 80 -27.96 -6.69 20.88
N GLN A 81 -27.48 -7.16 19.72
CA GLN A 81 -26.80 -8.45 19.56
C GLN A 81 -25.29 -8.35 19.66
N TYR A 82 -24.71 -7.26 19.14
CA TYR A 82 -23.26 -7.15 18.91
C TYR A 82 -22.58 -6.14 19.82
N LEU A 83 -23.28 -5.11 20.30
CA LEU A 83 -22.67 -4.06 21.09
C LEU A 83 -22.96 -4.20 22.57
N ASN A 84 -21.95 -3.97 23.40
CA ASN A 84 -22.17 -3.89 24.84
C ASN A 84 -22.80 -2.52 25.23
N ARG A 85 -23.31 -2.42 26.46
CA ARG A 85 -24.00 -1.20 26.92
C ARG A 85 -23.10 0.03 27.07
N VAL A 86 -21.77 -0.17 27.15
CA VAL A 86 -20.78 0.90 27.32
C VAL A 86 -20.41 1.53 25.96
N ASN A 87 -20.64 0.77 24.87
CA ASN A 87 -20.39 1.22 23.50
C ASN A 87 -21.61 2.03 23.00
N GLU A 88 -21.68 3.29 23.39
CA GLU A 88 -22.76 4.19 22.98
C GLU A 88 -22.60 4.69 21.55
N GLU A 89 -21.37 4.79 21.09
CA GLU A 89 -20.98 5.34 19.79
C GLU A 89 -21.39 4.45 18.60
N GLY A 90 -21.48 3.14 18.82
CA GLY A 90 -22.01 2.19 17.85
C GLY A 90 -21.00 1.70 16.82
N TYR A 91 -19.71 1.86 17.07
CA TYR A 91 -18.65 1.23 16.28
C TYR A 91 -18.45 -0.24 16.68
N PRO A 92 -17.90 -1.10 15.78
CA PRO A 92 -17.71 -2.51 16.12
C PRO A 92 -16.64 -2.68 17.21
N GLU A 93 -16.75 -3.77 17.97
CA GLU A 93 -15.76 -4.16 19.00
C GLU A 93 -14.64 -5.03 18.40
N GLU A 94 -14.93 -5.67 17.24
CA GLU A 94 -13.98 -6.54 16.52
C GLU A 94 -14.01 -6.25 15.02
N LEU A 95 -12.82 -6.26 14.37
CA LEU A 95 -12.70 -6.05 12.91
C LEU A 95 -13.30 -7.22 12.10
N GLU A 96 -13.31 -8.40 12.69
CA GLU A 96 -13.84 -9.63 12.10
C GLU A 96 -15.31 -9.49 11.73
N TRP A 97 -16.10 -8.74 12.49
CA TRP A 97 -17.52 -8.50 12.22
C TRP A 97 -17.75 -7.81 10.88
N LEU A 98 -16.81 -6.99 10.44
CA LEU A 98 -16.89 -6.34 9.14
C LEU A 98 -16.82 -7.34 7.97
N VAL A 99 -16.14 -8.48 8.18
CA VAL A 99 -15.93 -9.53 7.17
C VAL A 99 -16.97 -10.63 7.30
N GLU A 100 -17.24 -11.11 8.52
CA GLU A 100 -18.20 -12.17 8.79
C GLU A 100 -19.63 -11.71 8.54
N GLY A 101 -19.84 -10.40 8.75
CA GLY A 101 -21.13 -9.75 8.66
C GLY A 101 -21.95 -9.89 9.95
N VAL A 102 -22.85 -8.94 10.13
CA VAL A 102 -23.74 -8.86 11.30
C VAL A 102 -25.19 -9.07 10.91
N ASP A 103 -25.92 -9.71 11.79
CA ASP A 103 -27.36 -9.92 11.65
C ASP A 103 -28.09 -8.63 12.03
N ILE A 104 -29.00 -8.18 11.19
CA ILE A 104 -29.79 -6.95 11.44
C ILE A 104 -30.97 -7.17 12.38
N GLY A 105 -31.23 -8.41 12.80
CA GLY A 105 -32.31 -8.78 13.70
C GLY A 105 -33.69 -8.80 13.04
N ASP A 106 -33.76 -8.98 11.73
CA ASP A 106 -35.04 -9.18 11.04
C ASP A 106 -35.50 -10.65 11.10
N ALA A 107 -36.76 -10.91 10.78
CA ALA A 107 -37.32 -12.27 10.78
C ALA A 107 -36.71 -13.18 9.70
N ALA A 108 -36.01 -12.61 8.72
CA ALA A 108 -35.38 -13.35 7.63
C ALA A 108 -33.94 -13.74 7.98
N GLY A 109 -33.34 -13.24 9.07
CA GLY A 109 -31.93 -13.48 9.42
C GLY A 109 -30.96 -12.84 8.43
N THR A 110 -31.31 -11.66 7.94
CA THR A 110 -30.48 -10.93 6.95
C THR A 110 -29.17 -10.49 7.58
N ARG A 111 -28.06 -10.82 6.94
CA ARG A 111 -26.71 -10.40 7.37
C ARG A 111 -26.10 -9.39 6.42
N ILE A 112 -25.53 -8.34 6.97
CA ILE A 112 -24.81 -7.30 6.23
C ILE A 112 -23.31 -7.52 6.41
N LYS A 113 -22.58 -7.58 5.30
CA LYS A 113 -21.10 -7.63 5.26
C LYS A 113 -20.56 -6.31 4.73
N TYR A 114 -19.56 -5.75 5.40
CA TYR A 114 -18.97 -4.47 5.06
C TYR A 114 -17.68 -4.62 4.26
N LEU A 115 -16.93 -5.71 4.53
CA LEU A 115 -15.71 -6.07 3.81
C LEU A 115 -15.82 -7.51 3.27
N ARG A 116 -15.24 -7.76 2.12
CA ARG A 116 -15.08 -9.13 1.59
C ARG A 116 -13.99 -9.89 2.33
N ARG A 117 -12.93 -9.18 2.74
CA ARG A 117 -11.80 -9.66 3.53
C ARG A 117 -11.14 -8.45 4.18
N LEU A 118 -10.46 -8.67 5.29
CA LEU A 118 -9.62 -7.64 5.90
C LEU A 118 -8.41 -7.38 4.98
N PRO A 119 -8.16 -6.12 4.57
CA PRO A 119 -6.99 -5.77 3.77
C PRO A 119 -5.68 -6.12 4.49
N ARG A 120 -4.64 -6.47 3.73
CA ARG A 120 -3.30 -6.64 4.29
C ARG A 120 -2.60 -5.30 4.34
N ASP A 121 -1.86 -5.06 5.41
CA ASP A 121 -0.92 -3.93 5.48
C ASP A 121 0.26 -4.19 4.54
N PRO A 122 0.50 -3.36 3.49
CA PRO A 122 1.58 -3.57 2.53
C PRO A 122 2.97 -3.32 3.12
N ILE A 123 3.07 -2.71 4.30
CA ILE A 123 4.34 -2.43 4.99
C ILE A 123 4.77 -3.63 5.83
N THR A 124 3.85 -4.19 6.64
CA THR A 124 4.11 -5.37 7.49
C THR A 124 3.91 -6.68 6.74
N GLY A 125 3.03 -6.70 5.72
CA GLY A 125 2.67 -7.88 4.92
C GLY A 125 1.57 -8.74 5.54
N VAL A 126 1.04 -8.39 6.71
CA VAL A 126 -0.01 -9.12 7.43
C VAL A 126 -1.32 -8.35 7.47
N ALA A 127 -2.43 -9.03 7.76
CA ALA A 127 -3.76 -8.40 7.90
C ALA A 127 -4.06 -8.08 9.37
N GLU A 128 -3.05 -7.56 10.07
CA GLU A 128 -3.15 -7.14 11.47
C GLU A 128 -3.04 -5.62 11.53
N TRP A 129 -3.93 -5.00 12.29
CA TRP A 129 -4.04 -3.56 12.41
C TRP A 129 -4.07 -3.16 13.88
N GLY A 130 -3.40 -2.07 14.20
CA GLY A 130 -3.61 -1.40 15.47
C GLY A 130 -4.98 -0.73 15.46
N THR A 131 -5.64 -0.70 16.61
CA THR A 131 -6.99 -0.13 16.75
C THR A 131 -6.99 0.99 17.77
N ARG A 132 -7.88 1.96 17.57
CA ARG A 132 -8.17 3.04 18.51
C ARG A 132 -9.68 3.12 18.74
N SER A 133 -10.06 3.33 19.98
CA SER A 133 -11.43 3.65 20.36
C SER A 133 -11.76 5.11 20.06
N SER A 134 -13.03 5.42 19.93
CA SER A 134 -13.54 6.78 19.83
C SER A 134 -13.19 7.67 21.03
N ARG A 135 -12.84 7.07 22.16
CA ARG A 135 -12.47 7.76 23.41
C ARG A 135 -10.96 7.91 23.57
N ASP A 136 -10.18 7.22 22.77
CA ASP A 136 -8.72 7.32 22.80
C ASP A 136 -8.23 8.61 22.17
N ARG A 137 -7.03 9.03 22.58
CA ARG A 137 -6.37 10.14 21.91
C ARG A 137 -5.95 9.73 20.48
N PRO A 138 -5.94 10.67 19.51
CA PRO A 138 -5.59 10.36 18.12
C PRO A 138 -4.18 9.78 17.93
N ASP A 139 -3.26 10.05 18.85
CA ASP A 139 -1.88 9.57 18.88
C ASP A 139 -1.67 8.35 19.77
N SER A 140 -2.72 7.80 20.38
CA SER A 140 -2.63 6.63 21.25
C SER A 140 -2.24 5.39 20.48
N LEU A 141 -1.31 4.61 21.05
CA LEU A 141 -0.96 3.26 20.60
C LEU A 141 -1.64 2.17 21.45
N PHE A 142 -2.46 2.58 22.41
CA PHE A 142 -3.25 1.69 23.26
C PHE A 142 -4.71 2.03 23.10
N SER A 143 -5.54 0.98 22.96
CA SER A 143 -7.00 1.12 22.91
C SER A 143 -7.60 0.73 24.25
N ASP A 144 -8.68 1.41 24.64
CA ASP A 144 -9.49 1.02 25.79
C ASP A 144 -10.31 -0.27 25.52
N GLY A 145 -10.34 -0.73 24.27
CA GLY A 145 -11.01 -1.96 23.85
C GLY A 145 -12.54 -1.90 23.83
N ILE A 146 -13.14 -0.72 24.02
CA ILE A 146 -14.60 -0.56 24.03
C ILE A 146 -15.18 -0.66 22.61
N ASN A 147 -14.50 -0.04 21.64
CA ASN A 147 -14.89 -0.08 20.24
C ASN A 147 -13.70 0.18 19.34
N ILE A 148 -13.88 -0.01 18.05
CA ILE A 148 -12.87 0.30 17.02
C ILE A 148 -13.40 1.45 16.19
N PHE A 149 -12.89 2.65 16.48
CA PHE A 149 -13.21 3.87 15.74
C PHE A 149 -12.21 4.10 14.60
N ASP A 150 -10.92 3.85 14.86
CA ASP A 150 -9.85 4.07 13.88
C ASP A 150 -8.88 2.88 13.87
N VAL A 151 -8.17 2.74 12.74
CA VAL A 151 -7.14 1.73 12.54
C VAL A 151 -5.85 2.37 12.05
N TYR A 152 -4.70 1.78 12.44
CA TYR A 152 -3.37 2.22 12.03
C TYR A 152 -2.44 1.04 11.74
N SER A 153 -1.35 1.30 11.01
CA SER A 153 -0.33 0.28 10.75
C SER A 153 0.49 -0.03 12.01
N LEU A 154 0.73 -1.31 12.27
CA LEU A 154 1.62 -1.77 13.35
C LEU A 154 3.11 -1.69 12.97
N SER A 155 3.45 -1.05 11.85
CA SER A 155 4.83 -0.88 11.44
C SER A 155 5.53 0.22 12.24
N ASP A 156 6.73 -0.09 12.71
CA ASP A 156 7.66 0.84 13.37
C ASP A 156 8.41 1.76 12.40
N LYS A 157 8.17 1.60 11.09
CA LYS A 157 8.85 2.36 10.05
C LYS A 157 8.21 3.73 9.83
N VAL A 158 8.98 4.61 9.18
CA VAL A 158 8.53 5.95 8.80
C VAL A 158 8.26 6.06 7.31
N GLY A 159 7.31 6.90 6.96
CA GLY A 159 6.94 7.21 5.59
C GLY A 159 8.02 8.01 4.83
N LEU A 160 7.74 8.31 3.56
CA LEU A 160 8.54 9.26 2.76
C LEU A 160 8.38 10.71 3.25
N ASP A 161 7.32 10.99 3.99
CA ASP A 161 7.02 12.26 4.66
C ASP A 161 7.60 12.35 6.08
N GLU A 162 8.47 11.39 6.46
CA GLU A 162 9.16 11.29 7.75
C GLU A 162 8.22 11.05 8.96
N ARG A 163 6.93 10.82 8.73
CA ARG A 163 5.96 10.46 9.79
C ARG A 163 5.91 8.95 9.98
N PRO A 164 5.78 8.46 11.23
CA PRO A 164 5.52 7.05 11.50
C PRO A 164 4.24 6.55 10.82
N TYR A 165 4.24 5.33 10.27
CA TYR A 165 3.03 4.77 9.66
C TYR A 165 1.89 4.55 10.69
N ALA A 166 2.21 4.46 11.96
CA ALA A 166 1.23 4.39 13.04
C ALA A 166 0.40 5.68 13.22
N GLU A 167 0.81 6.78 12.58
CA GLU A 167 0.12 8.08 12.61
C GLU A 167 -0.73 8.36 11.35
N TRP A 168 -0.79 7.41 10.42
CA TRP A 168 -1.47 7.58 9.11
C TRP A 168 -2.98 7.31 9.14
#